data_53d64c9f6d2331ceeb0c0c5a916b8320
#
_entry.id   53d64c9f6d2331ceeb0c0c5a916b8320
#
_cell.length_a   1.000
_cell.length_b   1.000
_cell.length_c   1.000
_cell.angle_alpha   90.00
_cell.angle_beta   90.00
_cell.angle_gamma   90.00
#
_symmetry.space_group_name_H-M   'P 1'
#
loop_
_entity.id
_entity.type
_entity.pdbx_description
1 polymer ?
#
loop_
_entity_poly.entity_id
_entity_poly.type
_entity_poly.pdbx_seq_one_letter_code
_entity_poly.pdbx_strand_id
1 'polypeptide(L)'
;SGVWKHHKVVPETPAGFTMRGTVPTDENGVDVMMEIWEKGSSEPPHSHPGDDMTVVIEGKMSVQFFKKDGEKLVEDGKPLILNKGDAGYIEGGRIHDAKYLEDCKLVYVHDKQFGFDAAAVSA
;
A
#
# COMPACT_ATOMS: atom_id res chain seq x y z
N SER A 1 -15.41 -2.70 -15.67
CA SER A 1 -16.46 -2.55 -14.68
C SER A 1 -16.58 -1.10 -14.21
N GLY A 2 -17.79 -0.63 -13.97
CA GLY A 2 -18.05 0.73 -13.48
C GLY A 2 -17.45 1.01 -12.10
N VAL A 3 -17.12 0.00 -11.32
CA VAL A 3 -16.54 0.15 -9.99
C VAL A 3 -15.14 0.79 -10.05
N TRP A 4 -14.43 0.68 -11.15
CA TRP A 4 -13.11 1.25 -11.35
C TRP A 4 -13.15 2.65 -11.98
N LYS A 5 -14.34 3.23 -12.14
CA LYS A 5 -14.52 4.61 -12.59
C LYS A 5 -14.49 5.55 -11.39
N HIS A 6 -14.33 6.83 -11.66
CA HIS A 6 -14.39 7.89 -10.64
C HIS A 6 -13.24 7.85 -9.63
N HIS A 7 -12.09 7.33 -10.03
CA HIS A 7 -10.87 7.45 -9.24
C HIS A 7 -10.41 8.90 -9.24
N LYS A 8 -9.81 9.30 -8.13
CA LYS A 8 -9.27 10.64 -7.93
C LYS A 8 -7.80 10.55 -7.55
N VAL A 9 -7.02 11.51 -8.04
CA VAL A 9 -5.68 11.72 -7.53
C VAL A 9 -5.81 12.32 -6.13
N VAL A 10 -5.13 11.71 -5.17
CA VAL A 10 -5.09 12.21 -3.80
C VAL A 10 -3.84 13.06 -3.65
N PRO A 11 -3.94 14.28 -3.09
CA PRO A 11 -2.75 15.13 -2.86
C PRO A 11 -1.71 14.42 -2.00
N GLU A 12 -0.44 14.71 -2.28
CA GLU A 12 0.71 14.19 -1.51
C GLU A 12 0.90 12.68 -1.60
N THR A 13 0.38 12.05 -2.65
CA THR A 13 0.61 10.63 -2.94
C THR A 13 1.66 10.47 -4.04
N PRO A 14 2.29 9.28 -4.13
CA PRO A 14 3.21 8.99 -5.22
C PRO A 14 2.56 9.15 -6.60
N ALA A 15 3.35 9.50 -7.60
CA ALA A 15 2.87 9.60 -8.97
C ALA A 15 2.38 8.25 -9.49
N GLY A 16 1.41 8.27 -10.40
CA GLY A 16 0.84 7.07 -11.00
C GLY A 16 -0.23 6.39 -10.17
N PHE A 17 -0.66 7.03 -9.09
CA PHE A 17 -1.67 6.49 -8.17
C PHE A 17 -2.98 7.24 -8.29
N THR A 18 -4.07 6.50 -8.40
CA THR A 18 -5.42 7.05 -8.20
C THR A 18 -6.21 6.15 -7.27
N MET A 19 -7.13 6.72 -6.53
CA MET A 19 -7.87 6.01 -5.50
C MET A 19 -9.36 6.34 -5.53
N ARG A 20 -10.16 5.34 -5.23
CA ARG A 20 -11.54 5.47 -4.84
C ARG A 20 -11.72 4.73 -3.52
N GLY A 21 -12.22 5.39 -2.52
CA GLY A 21 -12.33 4.78 -1.19
C GLY A 21 -13.58 5.17 -0.47
N THR A 22 -13.79 4.53 0.67
CA THR A 22 -14.77 4.92 1.65
C THR A 22 -14.14 5.92 2.61
N VAL A 23 -14.97 6.77 3.19
CA VAL A 23 -14.55 7.63 4.30
C VAL A 23 -15.28 7.10 5.52
N PRO A 24 -14.61 6.38 6.42
CA PRO A 24 -15.28 5.89 7.61
C PRO A 24 -15.75 7.05 8.49
N THR A 25 -16.93 6.93 9.03
CA THR A 25 -17.48 7.91 9.96
C THR A 25 -16.96 7.70 11.38
N ASP A 26 -16.33 6.57 11.62
CA ASP A 26 -15.73 6.19 12.89
C ASP A 26 -14.24 5.96 12.65
N GLU A 27 -13.38 6.62 13.41
CA GLU A 27 -11.91 6.47 13.31
C GLU A 27 -11.42 5.04 13.58
N ASN A 28 -12.24 4.23 14.24
CA ASN A 28 -11.96 2.81 14.47
C ASN A 28 -12.65 1.91 13.43
N GLY A 29 -13.30 2.50 12.44
CA GLY A 29 -13.94 1.76 11.37
C GLY A 29 -12.95 1.24 10.35
N VAL A 30 -13.37 0.20 9.63
CA VAL A 30 -12.58 -0.36 8.53
C VAL A 30 -12.61 0.58 7.34
N ASP A 31 -11.46 0.88 6.79
CA ASP A 31 -11.31 1.70 5.59
C ASP A 31 -11.04 0.78 4.40
N VAL A 32 -11.82 0.93 3.34
CA VAL A 32 -11.69 0.13 2.13
C VAL A 32 -11.40 1.05 0.95
N MET A 33 -10.29 0.79 0.28
CA MET A 33 -9.85 1.59 -0.86
C MET A 33 -9.68 0.72 -2.10
N MET A 34 -10.05 1.28 -3.23
CA MET A 34 -9.79 0.69 -4.54
C MET A 34 -8.72 1.55 -5.20
N GLU A 35 -7.57 0.95 -5.46
CA GLU A 35 -6.39 1.67 -5.92
C GLU A 35 -6.01 1.25 -7.33
N ILE A 36 -5.60 2.21 -8.14
CA ILE A 36 -5.01 1.97 -9.45
C ILE A 36 -3.60 2.55 -9.42
N TRP A 37 -2.63 1.72 -9.77
CA TRP A 37 -1.23 2.10 -9.87
C TRP A 37 -0.70 1.85 -11.27
N GLU A 38 0.03 2.79 -11.82
CA GLU A 38 0.71 2.63 -13.09
C GLU A 38 1.98 1.80 -12.92
N LYS A 39 2.30 0.99 -13.92
CA LYS A 39 3.56 0.25 -13.99
C LYS A 39 4.75 1.19 -13.79
N GLY A 40 5.69 0.77 -12.95
CA GLY A 40 6.88 1.55 -12.63
C GLY A 40 6.71 2.50 -11.45
N SER A 41 5.48 2.66 -10.94
CA SER A 41 5.25 3.42 -9.71
C SER A 41 5.83 2.67 -8.50
N SER A 42 6.20 3.43 -7.48
CA SER A 42 6.69 2.84 -6.24
C SER A 42 6.30 3.71 -5.05
N GLU A 43 6.16 3.07 -3.91
CA GLU A 43 6.01 3.74 -2.62
C GLU A 43 7.31 3.56 -1.84
N PRO A 44 7.88 4.65 -1.29
CA PRO A 44 9.07 4.53 -0.46
C PRO A 44 8.75 3.78 0.85
N PRO A 45 9.77 3.33 1.59
CA PRO A 45 9.54 2.68 2.87
C PRO A 45 8.68 3.52 3.81
N HIS A 46 7.64 2.90 4.35
CA HIS A 46 6.66 3.53 5.22
C HIS A 46 5.98 2.48 6.09
N SER A 47 5.16 2.94 7.02
CA SER A 47 4.28 2.09 7.82
C SER A 47 2.90 2.71 7.92
N HIS A 48 1.94 1.92 8.37
CA HIS A 48 0.57 2.36 8.61
C HIS A 48 0.19 2.08 10.08
N PRO A 49 -0.76 2.83 10.65
CA PRO A 49 -1.10 2.67 12.07
C PRO A 49 -1.86 1.38 12.39
N GLY A 50 -2.54 0.80 11.43
CA GLY A 50 -3.30 -0.44 11.61
C GLY A 50 -2.81 -1.55 10.69
N ASP A 51 -3.41 -2.71 10.85
CA ASP A 51 -3.17 -3.85 9.97
C ASP A 51 -3.89 -3.66 8.65
N ASP A 52 -3.30 -4.16 7.58
CA ASP A 52 -3.93 -4.08 6.27
C ASP A 52 -3.88 -5.39 5.50
N MET A 53 -4.76 -5.47 4.52
CA MET A 53 -4.78 -6.53 3.53
C MET A 53 -4.87 -5.90 2.14
N THR A 54 -3.97 -6.28 1.27
CA THR A 54 -3.99 -5.89 -0.13
C THR A 54 -4.36 -7.10 -0.98
N VAL A 55 -5.36 -6.93 -1.84
CA VAL A 55 -5.73 -7.95 -2.84
C VAL A 55 -5.44 -7.41 -4.23
N VAL A 56 -4.62 -8.13 -4.98
CA VAL A 56 -4.29 -7.76 -6.36
C VAL A 56 -5.38 -8.28 -7.30
N ILE A 57 -6.15 -7.35 -7.87
CA ILE A 57 -7.22 -7.67 -8.82
C ILE A 57 -6.65 -7.84 -10.23
N GLU A 58 -5.70 -6.99 -10.59
CA GLU A 58 -4.94 -7.08 -11.84
C GLU A 58 -3.51 -6.66 -11.60
N GLY A 59 -2.58 -7.24 -12.35
CA GLY A 59 -1.18 -6.85 -12.35
C GLY A 59 -0.31 -7.64 -11.41
N LYS A 60 0.82 -7.05 -11.07
CA LYS A 60 1.84 -7.66 -10.22
C LYS A 60 2.53 -6.57 -9.41
N MET A 61 2.68 -6.80 -8.13
CA MET A 61 3.42 -5.90 -7.25
C MET A 61 4.40 -6.68 -6.37
N SER A 62 5.40 -5.97 -5.86
CA SER A 62 6.30 -6.50 -4.84
C SER A 62 6.27 -5.63 -3.61
N VAL A 63 6.38 -6.28 -2.46
CA VAL A 63 6.47 -5.62 -1.15
C VAL A 63 7.75 -6.08 -0.49
N GLN A 64 8.64 -5.15 -0.18
CA GLN A 64 9.86 -5.42 0.58
C GLN A 64 9.65 -4.92 1.99
N PHE A 65 9.91 -5.78 2.96
CA PHE A 65 9.90 -5.41 4.38
C PHE A 65 11.29 -4.93 4.81
N PHE A 66 11.29 -4.05 5.79
CA PHE A 66 12.51 -3.48 6.35
C PHE A 66 12.49 -3.56 7.87
N LYS A 67 13.66 -3.59 8.45
CA LYS A 67 13.85 -3.44 9.89
C LYS A 67 14.89 -2.36 10.14
N LYS A 68 14.86 -1.79 11.33
CA LYS A 68 15.87 -0.83 11.73
C LYS A 68 17.10 -1.55 12.28
N ASP A 69 18.27 -1.11 11.81
CA ASP A 69 19.56 -1.51 12.33
C ASP A 69 20.29 -0.22 12.74
N GLY A 70 20.13 0.16 14.01
CA GLY A 70 20.53 1.49 14.45
C GLY A 70 19.69 2.57 13.77
N GLU A 71 20.33 3.48 13.04
CA GLU A 71 19.67 4.55 12.30
C GLU A 71 19.38 4.18 10.84
N LYS A 72 19.77 2.98 10.43
CA LYS A 72 19.59 2.53 9.04
C LYS A 72 18.39 1.61 8.90
N LEU A 73 17.79 1.62 7.71
CA LEU A 73 16.86 0.60 7.31
C LEU A 73 17.61 -0.47 6.53
N VAL A 74 17.37 -1.72 6.88
CA VAL A 74 17.91 -2.88 6.16
C VAL A 74 16.77 -3.78 5.72
N GLU A 75 16.94 -4.46 4.59
CA GLU A 75 15.94 -5.38 4.09
C GLU A 75 15.73 -6.53 5.08
N ASP A 76 14.46 -6.84 5.35
CA ASP A 76 14.06 -7.93 6.24
C ASP A 76 13.41 -9.03 5.39
N GLY A 77 14.22 -9.99 5.00
CA GLY A 77 13.79 -11.11 4.17
C GLY A 77 13.70 -10.76 2.69
N LYS A 78 13.14 -11.69 1.93
CA LYS A 78 12.94 -11.53 0.49
C LYS A 78 11.66 -10.73 0.21
N PRO A 79 11.58 -10.05 -0.95
CA PRO A 79 10.35 -9.39 -1.34
C PRO A 79 9.19 -10.38 -1.47
N LEU A 80 8.03 -9.94 -1.03
CA LEU A 80 6.78 -10.66 -1.25
C LEU A 80 6.24 -10.26 -2.62
N ILE A 81 6.06 -11.21 -3.51
CA ILE A 81 5.51 -10.97 -4.84
C ILE A 81 4.03 -11.33 -4.83
N LEU A 82 3.19 -10.37 -5.18
CA LEU A 82 1.75 -10.57 -5.28
C LEU A 82 1.34 -10.51 -6.75
N ASN A 83 0.80 -11.61 -7.25
CA ASN A 83 0.25 -11.73 -8.58
C ASN A 83 -1.27 -11.55 -8.53
N LYS A 84 -1.89 -11.44 -9.69
CA LYS A 84 -3.35 -11.37 -9.81
C LYS A 84 -4.01 -12.48 -8.99
N GLY A 85 -4.93 -12.10 -8.11
CA GLY A 85 -5.64 -13.02 -7.23
C GLY A 85 -4.98 -13.25 -5.87
N ASP A 86 -3.75 -12.78 -5.68
CA ASP A 86 -3.05 -12.94 -4.40
C ASP A 86 -3.47 -11.86 -3.41
N ALA A 87 -3.42 -12.22 -2.13
CA ALA A 87 -3.63 -11.29 -1.04
C ALA A 87 -2.40 -11.28 -0.13
N GLY A 88 -2.00 -10.09 0.30
CA GLY A 88 -0.92 -9.89 1.26
C GLY A 88 -1.43 -9.20 2.50
N TYR A 89 -0.87 -9.55 3.64
CA TYR A 89 -1.16 -8.92 4.93
C TYR A 89 0.06 -8.19 5.45
N ILE A 90 -0.17 -7.00 5.99
CA ILE A 90 0.89 -6.18 6.60
C ILE A 90 0.43 -5.74 7.97
N GLU A 91 1.19 -6.09 8.99
CA GLU A 91 0.92 -5.67 10.36
C GLU A 91 1.14 -4.17 10.53
N GLY A 92 0.32 -3.55 11.37
CA GLY A 92 0.47 -2.15 11.75
C GLY A 92 1.88 -1.87 12.28
N GLY A 93 2.48 -0.77 11.85
CA GLY A 93 3.82 -0.38 12.23
C GLY A 93 4.96 -1.09 11.49
N ARG A 94 4.66 -2.12 10.72
CA ARG A 94 5.71 -2.83 9.98
C ARG A 94 6.18 -2.01 8.77
N ILE A 95 7.47 -1.72 8.72
CA ILE A 95 8.06 -0.90 7.65
C ILE A 95 8.16 -1.73 6.36
N HIS A 96 7.65 -1.17 5.28
CA HIS A 96 7.65 -1.82 3.97
C HIS A 96 7.64 -0.79 2.85
N ASP A 97 8.06 -1.21 1.67
CA ASP A 97 7.86 -0.47 0.44
C ASP A 97 6.82 -1.19 -0.44
N ALA A 98 6.52 -0.61 -1.57
CA ALA A 98 5.76 -1.26 -2.61
C ALA A 98 6.29 -0.83 -3.97
N LYS A 99 6.37 -1.78 -4.90
CA LYS A 99 6.76 -1.53 -6.29
C LYS A 99 5.74 -2.19 -7.20
N TYR A 100 5.28 -1.46 -8.19
CA TYR A 100 4.26 -1.92 -9.13
C TYR A 100 4.94 -2.33 -10.42
N LEU A 101 5.05 -3.65 -10.61
CA LEU A 101 5.81 -4.25 -11.71
C LEU A 101 5.01 -4.28 -13.02
N GLU A 102 3.69 -4.14 -12.91
CA GLU A 102 2.73 -4.02 -14.01
C GLU A 102 1.69 -2.99 -13.60
N ASP A 103 0.84 -2.57 -14.53
CA ASP A 103 -0.33 -1.78 -14.16
C ASP A 103 -1.20 -2.59 -13.20
N CYS A 104 -1.46 -2.04 -12.03
CA CYS A 104 -2.15 -2.74 -10.95
C CYS A 104 -3.49 -2.12 -10.60
N LYS A 105 -4.44 -3.01 -10.30
CA LYS A 105 -5.69 -2.66 -9.62
C LYS A 105 -5.74 -3.44 -8.32
N LEU A 106 -5.91 -2.74 -7.22
CA LEU A 106 -5.87 -3.30 -5.88
C LEU A 106 -7.15 -3.00 -5.11
N VAL A 107 -7.54 -3.93 -4.25
CA VAL A 107 -8.44 -3.63 -3.14
C VAL A 107 -7.61 -3.65 -1.87
N TYR A 108 -7.64 -2.57 -1.14
CA TYR A 108 -6.87 -2.35 0.08
C TYR A 108 -7.82 -2.17 1.25
N VAL A 109 -7.67 -2.98 2.27
CA VAL A 109 -8.50 -2.93 3.47
C VAL A 109 -7.62 -2.61 4.67
N HIS A 110 -7.95 -1.54 5.36
CA HIS A 110 -7.24 -1.10 6.55
C HIS A 110 -8.18 -1.18 7.76
N ASP A 111 -7.74 -1.74 8.85
CA ASP A 111 -8.62 -2.01 10.00
C ASP A 111 -8.91 -0.79 10.89
N LYS A 112 -8.32 0.35 10.54
CA LYS A 112 -8.57 1.65 11.17
C LYS A 112 -8.69 2.71 10.08
N GLN A 113 -8.97 3.94 10.46
CA GLN A 113 -8.85 5.03 9.53
C GLN A 113 -7.44 5.04 8.94
N PHE A 114 -7.35 5.12 7.62
CA PHE A 114 -6.07 5.05 6.92
C PHE A 114 -5.13 6.17 7.38
N GLY A 115 -3.92 5.79 7.68
CA GLY A 115 -2.84 6.69 8.00
C GLY A 115 -1.56 6.23 7.31
N PHE A 116 -0.67 7.16 7.09
CA PHE A 116 0.59 6.92 6.40
C PHE A 116 1.72 7.57 7.17
N ASP A 117 2.61 6.74 7.69
CA ASP A 117 3.80 7.19 8.41
C ASP A 117 5.03 6.93 7.55
N ALA A 118 5.62 7.98 7.00
CA ALA A 118 6.86 7.86 6.26
C ALA A 118 7.94 7.34 7.22
N ALA A 119 8.55 6.21 6.88
CA ALA A 119 9.70 5.76 7.63
C ALA A 119 10.84 6.74 7.38
N ALA A 120 11.44 7.23 8.44
CA ALA A 120 12.64 8.02 8.32
C ALA A 120 13.71 7.11 7.70
N VAL A 121 13.86 7.23 6.40
CA VAL A 121 14.97 6.62 5.70
C VAL A 121 16.15 7.54 5.95
N SER A 122 16.81 7.35 7.05
CA SER A 122 18.16 7.82 7.10
C SER A 122 18.96 6.90 6.21
N ALA A 123 19.15 7.36 5.03
CA ALA A 123 20.04 6.69 4.11
C ALA A 123 21.40 6.47 4.76
#